data_0f6b92161ca6b3d53d374838a647c031
#
_entry.id   0f6b92161ca6b3d53d374838a647c031
#
_cell.length_a   1.000
_cell.length_b   1.000
_cell.length_c   1.000
_cell.angle_alpha   90.00
_cell.angle_beta   90.00
_cell.angle_gamma   90.00
#
_symmetry.space_group_name_H-M   'P 1'
#
loop_
_entity.id
_entity.type
_entity.pdbx_description
1 polymer ?
#
loop_
_entity_poly.entity_id
_entity_poly.type
_entity_poly.pdbx_seq_one_letter_code
_entity_poly.pdbx_strand_id
1 'polypeptide(L)'
;MQTILGANGQIAIELARELRSRHTGELRLVSRHPRKVHDADVLAPADLLDAAQAIAAVRGSSIVYFTAGLPPDTRLWETQFPVMLENALQASRAAGAKFAYFDNTYMYPQDARLLTEDTPFAPVGPKGRVRAAMASRVLEEMARGDIPVVIGRAPEFYGPGQTQSVTNALVIDSLKAGRLPRVPVRDDTLRTLIWTPDASRALAALGNAPDAYGKTWHLPCCDDRPTYRQFAVMACEAFGRKPSHTVLRRWMMTAAGLFSPQAREIRELLPRYEQDQLFDSTRFKQRFPAFEVTPYRQGLEAIRRESP
;
A
#
# COMPACT_ATOMS: atom_id res chain seq x y z
N MET A 1 -22.48 -3.97 -7.89
CA MET A 1 -21.61 -2.76 -7.79
C MET A 1 -20.48 -3.02 -6.80
N GLN A 2 -19.22 -2.83 -7.20
CA GLN A 2 -18.07 -2.79 -6.27
C GLN A 2 -17.62 -1.32 -6.10
N THR A 3 -17.16 -0.94 -4.92
CA THR A 3 -16.85 0.47 -4.61
C THR A 3 -15.45 0.59 -4.04
N ILE A 4 -14.66 1.54 -4.55
CA ILE A 4 -13.31 1.85 -4.06
C ILE A 4 -13.33 3.18 -3.32
N LEU A 5 -13.00 3.17 -2.02
CA LEU A 5 -12.80 4.35 -1.19
C LEU A 5 -11.34 4.78 -1.22
N GLY A 6 -11.08 6.04 -1.58
CA GLY A 6 -9.74 6.57 -1.82
C GLY A 6 -9.29 6.43 -3.28
N ALA A 7 -10.22 6.57 -4.22
CA ALA A 7 -10.10 6.18 -5.63
C ALA A 7 -8.99 6.85 -6.45
N ASN A 8 -8.41 7.96 -5.99
CA ASN A 8 -7.32 8.66 -6.71
C ASN A 8 -5.91 8.17 -6.31
N GLY A 9 -5.82 7.25 -5.35
CA GLY A 9 -4.55 6.66 -4.92
C GLY A 9 -4.02 5.65 -5.94
N GLN A 10 -2.70 5.45 -5.97
CA GLN A 10 -2.06 4.51 -6.88
C GLN A 10 -2.64 3.09 -6.79
N ILE A 11 -2.81 2.57 -5.57
CA ILE A 11 -3.42 1.26 -5.35
C ILE A 11 -4.84 1.23 -5.91
N ALA A 12 -5.62 2.28 -5.69
CA ALA A 12 -6.99 2.38 -6.15
C ALA A 12 -7.12 2.38 -7.68
N ILE A 13 -6.22 3.08 -8.37
CA ILE A 13 -6.23 3.16 -9.84
C ILE A 13 -5.94 1.78 -10.45
N GLU A 14 -4.90 1.09 -9.99
CA GLU A 14 -4.57 -0.26 -10.46
C GLU A 14 -5.65 -1.28 -10.05
N LEU A 15 -6.23 -1.14 -8.86
CA LEU A 15 -7.36 -1.93 -8.41
C LEU A 15 -8.57 -1.74 -9.32
N ALA A 16 -8.88 -0.49 -9.71
CA ALA A 16 -9.99 -0.20 -10.60
C ALA A 16 -9.80 -0.85 -11.99
N ARG A 17 -8.58 -0.79 -12.53
CA ARG A 17 -8.23 -1.46 -13.80
C ARG A 17 -8.45 -2.98 -13.71
N GLU A 18 -7.94 -3.62 -12.67
CA GLU A 18 -8.07 -5.06 -12.46
C GLU A 18 -9.53 -5.47 -12.25
N LEU A 19 -10.25 -4.79 -11.37
CA LEU A 19 -11.66 -5.08 -11.11
C LEU A 19 -12.50 -4.99 -12.37
N ARG A 20 -12.29 -3.94 -13.16
CA ARG A 20 -13.02 -3.72 -14.41
C ARG A 20 -12.72 -4.81 -15.43
N SER A 21 -11.46 -5.22 -15.55
CA SER A 21 -11.06 -6.19 -16.57
C SER A 21 -11.47 -7.63 -16.25
N ARG A 22 -11.59 -8.00 -14.96
CA ARG A 22 -11.72 -9.42 -14.57
C ARG A 22 -12.86 -9.74 -13.60
N HIS A 23 -13.41 -8.75 -12.87
CA HIS A 23 -14.26 -9.07 -11.72
C HIS A 23 -15.64 -8.42 -11.74
N THR A 24 -15.82 -7.22 -12.31
CA THR A 24 -17.11 -6.52 -12.28
C THR A 24 -17.33 -5.60 -13.46
N GLY A 25 -18.56 -5.58 -13.97
CA GLY A 25 -19.01 -4.58 -14.94
C GLY A 25 -19.43 -3.25 -14.31
N GLU A 26 -19.59 -3.20 -12.98
CA GLU A 26 -20.10 -2.02 -12.27
C GLU A 26 -19.12 -1.62 -11.17
N LEU A 27 -18.41 -0.51 -11.37
CA LEU A 27 -17.42 0.01 -10.45
C LEU A 27 -17.73 1.45 -10.08
N ARG A 28 -17.70 1.74 -8.76
CA ARG A 28 -17.84 3.10 -8.23
C ARG A 28 -16.54 3.56 -7.59
N LEU A 29 -16.12 4.76 -7.97
CA LEU A 29 -14.89 5.42 -7.50
C LEU A 29 -15.24 6.57 -6.57
N VAL A 30 -14.78 6.50 -5.31
CA VAL A 30 -15.13 7.43 -4.23
C VAL A 30 -13.88 8.16 -3.74
N SER A 31 -13.92 9.47 -3.83
CA SER A 31 -12.97 10.40 -3.20
C SER A 31 -13.61 11.78 -3.17
N ARG A 32 -12.97 12.79 -2.58
CA ARG A 32 -13.47 14.18 -2.63
C ARG A 32 -13.58 14.71 -4.06
N HIS A 33 -12.67 14.30 -4.94
CA HIS A 33 -12.63 14.67 -6.36
C HIS A 33 -12.29 13.45 -7.19
N PRO A 34 -13.20 12.47 -7.36
CA PRO A 34 -12.91 11.22 -8.04
C PRO A 34 -12.68 11.45 -9.53
N ARG A 35 -11.77 10.66 -10.10
CA ARG A 35 -11.47 10.67 -11.53
C ARG A 35 -11.77 9.29 -12.10
N LYS A 36 -12.28 9.26 -13.33
CA LYS A 36 -12.50 8.00 -14.05
C LYS A 36 -11.16 7.31 -14.35
N VAL A 37 -11.12 6.02 -14.19
CA VAL A 37 -10.07 5.13 -14.69
C VAL A 37 -10.53 4.49 -16.01
N HIS A 38 -11.84 4.24 -16.12
CA HIS A 38 -12.51 3.78 -17.33
C HIS A 38 -13.82 4.58 -17.55
N ASP A 39 -14.25 4.76 -18.80
CA ASP A 39 -15.42 5.58 -19.14
C ASP A 39 -16.72 5.13 -18.46
N ALA A 40 -16.87 3.83 -18.24
CA ALA A 40 -18.03 3.25 -17.56
C ALA A 40 -17.99 3.34 -16.02
N ASP A 41 -16.96 3.97 -15.42
CA ASP A 41 -16.89 4.12 -13.97
C ASP A 41 -17.91 5.14 -13.46
N VAL A 42 -18.56 4.79 -12.35
CA VAL A 42 -19.46 5.70 -11.62
C VAL A 42 -18.62 6.51 -10.63
N LEU A 43 -18.69 7.83 -10.74
CA LEU A 43 -18.03 8.72 -9.80
C LEU A 43 -18.98 9.12 -8.66
N ALA A 44 -18.52 9.00 -7.43
CA ALA A 44 -19.25 9.42 -6.23
C ALA A 44 -18.35 10.34 -5.37
N PRO A 45 -18.43 11.66 -5.54
CA PRO A 45 -17.73 12.59 -4.67
C PRO A 45 -18.20 12.44 -3.23
N ALA A 46 -17.25 12.18 -2.31
CA ALA A 46 -17.53 12.09 -0.88
C ALA A 46 -16.29 12.37 -0.04
N ASP A 47 -16.48 13.02 1.10
CA ASP A 47 -15.47 13.11 2.16
C ASP A 47 -15.70 11.96 3.15
N LEU A 48 -14.69 11.10 3.30
CA LEU A 48 -14.76 9.98 4.24
C LEU A 48 -14.72 10.42 5.71
N LEU A 49 -14.42 11.67 6.00
CA LEU A 49 -14.56 12.24 7.33
C LEU A 49 -16.03 12.53 7.71
N ASP A 50 -16.92 12.55 6.72
CA ASP A 50 -18.36 12.72 6.90
C ASP A 50 -19.05 11.35 6.77
N ALA A 51 -19.65 10.89 7.88
CA ALA A 51 -20.33 9.59 7.93
C ALA A 51 -21.53 9.49 6.97
N ALA A 52 -22.30 10.56 6.82
CA ALA A 52 -23.47 10.56 5.93
C ALA A 52 -23.05 10.46 4.47
N GLN A 53 -22.00 11.19 4.06
CA GLN A 53 -21.45 11.10 2.71
C GLN A 53 -20.86 9.71 2.46
N ALA A 54 -20.11 9.11 3.42
CA ALA A 54 -19.58 7.76 3.30
C ALA A 54 -20.69 6.73 3.11
N ILE A 55 -21.78 6.78 3.90
CA ILE A 55 -22.95 5.90 3.78
C ILE A 55 -23.61 6.06 2.40
N ALA A 56 -23.85 7.29 1.97
CA ALA A 56 -24.44 7.56 0.67
C ALA A 56 -23.59 7.02 -0.48
N ALA A 57 -22.24 7.19 -0.39
CA ALA A 57 -21.31 6.79 -1.42
C ALA A 57 -21.21 5.26 -1.60
N VAL A 58 -21.47 4.44 -0.57
CA VAL A 58 -21.38 2.98 -0.68
C VAL A 58 -22.73 2.28 -0.83
N ARG A 59 -23.83 3.03 -0.84
CA ARG A 59 -25.18 2.45 -0.96
C ARG A 59 -25.29 1.53 -2.18
N GLY A 60 -25.80 0.31 -1.98
CA GLY A 60 -25.96 -0.72 -3.03
C GLY A 60 -24.66 -1.38 -3.45
N SER A 61 -23.56 -1.18 -2.72
CA SER A 61 -22.31 -1.89 -2.96
C SER A 61 -22.39 -3.33 -2.46
N SER A 62 -21.82 -4.26 -3.22
CA SER A 62 -21.60 -5.65 -2.78
C SER A 62 -20.26 -5.84 -2.09
N ILE A 63 -19.24 -5.06 -2.52
CA ILE A 63 -17.90 -5.06 -1.93
C ILE A 63 -17.41 -3.62 -1.84
N VAL A 64 -16.84 -3.26 -0.70
CA VAL A 64 -16.19 -1.97 -0.46
C VAL A 64 -14.70 -2.20 -0.23
N TYR A 65 -13.86 -1.60 -1.05
CA TYR A 65 -12.42 -1.61 -0.90
C TYR A 65 -11.96 -0.32 -0.22
N PHE A 66 -11.32 -0.43 0.92
CA PHE A 66 -10.74 0.71 1.61
C PHE A 66 -9.25 0.83 1.25
N THR A 67 -8.94 1.76 0.36
CA THR A 67 -7.58 2.05 -0.12
C THR A 67 -7.16 3.49 0.16
N ALA A 68 -7.92 4.19 1.02
CA ALA A 68 -7.67 5.58 1.33
C ALA A 68 -6.29 5.77 1.97
N GLY A 69 -5.55 6.72 1.44
CA GLY A 69 -4.26 7.17 1.93
C GLY A 69 -4.26 8.65 2.29
N LEU A 70 -3.37 9.03 3.20
CA LEU A 70 -3.12 10.42 3.58
C LEU A 70 -1.65 10.76 3.31
N PRO A 71 -1.31 12.03 3.08
CA PRO A 71 0.08 12.48 3.06
C PRO A 71 0.82 12.03 4.32
N PRO A 72 2.16 11.88 4.31
CA PRO A 72 2.95 11.42 5.45
C PRO A 72 3.07 12.50 6.55
N ASP A 73 1.95 12.97 7.05
CA ASP A 73 1.79 13.94 8.14
C ASP A 73 1.20 13.21 9.35
N THR A 74 1.94 13.18 10.45
CA THR A 74 1.57 12.47 11.67
C THR A 74 0.24 12.97 12.24
N ARG A 75 0.03 14.28 12.27
CA ARG A 75 -1.20 14.87 12.81
C ARG A 75 -2.43 14.48 11.99
N LEU A 76 -2.31 14.50 10.65
CA LEU A 76 -3.38 14.04 9.78
C LEU A 76 -3.68 12.55 10.00
N TRP A 77 -2.64 11.72 10.18
CA TRP A 77 -2.83 10.30 10.44
C TRP A 77 -3.58 10.05 11.75
N GLU A 78 -3.17 10.69 12.83
CA GLU A 78 -3.78 10.54 14.14
C GLU A 78 -5.23 11.01 14.18
N THR A 79 -5.56 12.10 13.46
CA THR A 79 -6.90 12.71 13.53
C THR A 79 -7.86 12.21 12.47
N GLN A 80 -7.41 11.82 11.28
CA GLN A 80 -8.29 11.52 10.16
C GLN A 80 -8.43 10.03 9.85
N PHE A 81 -7.35 9.25 9.89
CA PHE A 81 -7.43 7.83 9.54
C PHE A 81 -8.42 7.03 10.39
N PRO A 82 -8.46 7.17 11.73
CA PRO A 82 -9.43 6.43 12.54
C PRO A 82 -10.88 6.79 12.16
N VAL A 83 -11.15 8.07 11.92
CA VAL A 83 -12.49 8.56 11.54
C VAL A 83 -12.91 8.03 10.17
N MET A 84 -12.01 8.14 9.17
CA MET A 84 -12.26 7.62 7.82
C MET A 84 -12.53 6.13 7.82
N LEU A 85 -11.78 5.35 8.61
CA LEU A 85 -11.98 3.91 8.72
C LEU A 85 -13.32 3.57 9.37
N GLU A 86 -13.65 4.21 10.49
CA GLU A 86 -14.93 3.93 11.19
C GLU A 86 -16.13 4.29 10.32
N ASN A 87 -16.10 5.43 9.64
CA ASN A 87 -17.15 5.82 8.71
C ASN A 87 -17.28 4.83 7.54
N ALA A 88 -16.15 4.29 7.02
CA ALA A 88 -16.18 3.29 5.97
C ALA A 88 -16.74 1.94 6.44
N LEU A 89 -16.40 1.50 7.67
CA LEU A 89 -16.97 0.30 8.28
C LEU A 89 -18.47 0.47 8.53
N GLN A 90 -18.90 1.60 9.11
CA GLN A 90 -20.31 1.92 9.33
C GLN A 90 -21.10 1.93 8.01
N ALA A 91 -20.54 2.56 6.97
CA ALA A 91 -21.16 2.61 5.66
C ALA A 91 -21.29 1.22 5.03
N SER A 92 -20.27 0.36 5.20
CA SER A 92 -20.29 -1.02 4.70
C SER A 92 -21.33 -1.86 5.43
N ARG A 93 -21.47 -1.73 6.75
CA ARG A 93 -22.55 -2.37 7.54
C ARG A 93 -23.93 -1.92 7.06
N ALA A 94 -24.13 -0.63 6.90
CA ALA A 94 -25.40 -0.07 6.44
C ALA A 94 -25.80 -0.54 5.04
N ALA A 95 -24.82 -0.86 4.18
CA ALA A 95 -25.03 -1.39 2.84
C ALA A 95 -25.12 -2.93 2.80
N GLY A 96 -24.81 -3.64 3.89
CA GLY A 96 -24.66 -5.10 3.90
C GLY A 96 -23.49 -5.56 3.00
N ALA A 97 -22.50 -4.70 2.77
CA ALA A 97 -21.40 -4.94 1.85
C ALA A 97 -20.24 -5.65 2.54
N LYS A 98 -19.55 -6.52 1.79
CA LYS A 98 -18.25 -7.07 2.18
C LYS A 98 -17.22 -5.95 2.25
N PHE A 99 -16.23 -6.07 3.15
CA PHE A 99 -15.19 -5.05 3.33
C PHE A 99 -13.79 -5.63 3.06
N ALA A 100 -13.08 -5.05 2.10
CA ALA A 100 -11.70 -5.40 1.75
C ALA A 100 -10.77 -4.25 2.16
N TYR A 101 -9.94 -4.50 3.17
CA TYR A 101 -9.05 -3.51 3.75
C TYR A 101 -7.62 -3.65 3.19
N PHE A 102 -7.11 -2.59 2.58
CA PHE A 102 -5.71 -2.49 2.17
C PHE A 102 -4.86 -1.94 3.31
N ASP A 103 -3.91 -2.73 3.76
CA ASP A 103 -3.07 -2.41 4.91
C ASP A 103 -1.57 -2.40 4.57
N ASN A 104 -0.75 -1.88 5.48
CA ASN A 104 0.70 -1.87 5.39
C ASN A 104 1.35 -2.63 6.56
N THR A 105 2.66 -2.46 6.78
CA THR A 105 3.43 -3.17 7.80
C THR A 105 3.90 -2.29 8.95
N TYR A 106 3.36 -1.07 9.13
CA TYR A 106 3.87 -0.15 10.16
C TYR A 106 3.55 -0.58 11.59
N MET A 107 2.54 -1.44 11.79
CA MET A 107 2.20 -2.03 13.07
C MET A 107 3.16 -3.13 13.53
N TYR A 108 3.94 -3.70 12.62
CA TYR A 108 4.86 -4.80 12.94
C TYR A 108 6.16 -4.32 13.61
N PRO A 109 6.87 -5.21 14.32
CA PRO A 109 8.21 -4.94 14.82
C PRO A 109 9.15 -4.47 13.70
N GLN A 110 10.07 -3.57 14.07
CA GLN A 110 11.09 -3.06 13.15
C GLN A 110 12.44 -3.77 13.40
N ASP A 111 12.45 -5.09 13.30
CA ASP A 111 13.63 -5.95 13.43
C ASP A 111 13.75 -6.89 12.22
N ALA A 112 14.82 -7.69 12.19
CA ALA A 112 15.14 -8.57 11.06
C ALA A 112 14.34 -9.90 11.01
N ARG A 113 13.30 -10.05 11.82
CA ARG A 113 12.48 -11.27 11.79
C ARG A 113 11.70 -11.39 10.48
N LEU A 114 11.38 -12.62 10.11
CA LEU A 114 10.43 -12.87 9.02
C LEU A 114 9.01 -12.51 9.49
N LEU A 115 8.42 -11.50 8.87
CA LEU A 115 7.05 -11.07 9.16
C LEU A 115 6.07 -12.03 8.49
N THR A 116 5.15 -12.57 9.26
CA THR A 116 4.01 -13.39 8.83
C THR A 116 2.71 -12.70 9.23
N GLU A 117 1.57 -13.19 8.74
CA GLU A 117 0.25 -12.67 9.10
C GLU A 117 -0.03 -12.79 10.61
N ASP A 118 0.62 -13.75 11.27
CA ASP A 118 0.45 -14.05 12.69
C ASP A 118 1.48 -13.31 13.59
N THR A 119 2.37 -12.48 12.98
CA THR A 119 3.35 -11.68 13.73
C THR A 119 2.62 -10.69 14.64
N PRO A 120 2.88 -10.69 15.97
CA PRO A 120 2.29 -9.72 16.89
C PRO A 120 2.64 -8.28 16.54
N PHE A 121 1.70 -7.37 16.77
CA PHE A 121 1.96 -5.95 16.58
C PHE A 121 2.90 -5.41 17.66
N ALA A 122 3.91 -4.64 17.24
CA ALA A 122 4.84 -3.92 18.08
C ALA A 122 5.19 -2.58 17.42
N PRO A 123 4.22 -1.66 17.31
CA PRO A 123 4.38 -0.44 16.56
C PRO A 123 5.43 0.49 17.17
N VAL A 124 6.27 1.07 16.31
CA VAL A 124 7.23 2.10 16.69
C VAL A 124 6.78 3.44 16.07
N GLY A 125 6.80 4.50 16.90
CA GLY A 125 6.41 5.83 16.48
C GLY A 125 4.90 6.05 16.33
N PRO A 126 4.47 7.30 16.14
CA PRO A 126 3.04 7.66 16.08
C PRO A 126 2.33 7.03 14.86
N LYS A 127 2.94 7.04 13.67
CA LYS A 127 2.32 6.43 12.48
C LYS A 127 2.15 4.92 12.64
N GLY A 128 3.13 4.24 13.26
CA GLY A 128 3.03 2.83 13.61
C GLY A 128 1.85 2.55 14.54
N ARG A 129 1.68 3.38 15.59
CA ARG A 129 0.55 3.27 16.53
C ARG A 129 -0.80 3.49 15.86
N VAL A 130 -0.92 4.50 14.99
CA VAL A 130 -2.16 4.72 14.21
C VAL A 130 -2.50 3.50 13.37
N ARG A 131 -1.53 2.95 12.63
CA ARG A 131 -1.78 1.78 11.79
C ARG A 131 -2.11 0.52 12.61
N ALA A 132 -1.47 0.35 13.79
CA ALA A 132 -1.81 -0.73 14.71
C ALA A 132 -3.26 -0.60 15.21
N ALA A 133 -3.68 0.60 15.63
CA ALA A 133 -5.05 0.85 16.06
C ALA A 133 -6.07 0.59 14.94
N MET A 134 -5.80 1.04 13.72
CA MET A 134 -6.65 0.76 12.57
C MET A 134 -6.75 -0.74 12.27
N ALA A 135 -5.61 -1.45 12.23
CA ALA A 135 -5.57 -2.87 11.98
C ALA A 135 -6.32 -3.67 13.06
N SER A 136 -6.13 -3.32 14.35
CA SER A 136 -6.88 -3.91 15.46
C SER A 136 -8.38 -3.68 15.31
N ARG A 137 -8.80 -2.46 14.97
CA ARG A 137 -10.22 -2.12 14.76
C ARG A 137 -10.84 -2.95 13.63
N VAL A 138 -10.11 -3.19 12.53
CA VAL A 138 -10.59 -4.06 11.43
C VAL A 138 -10.64 -5.53 11.85
N LEU A 139 -9.68 -6.01 12.66
CA LEU A 139 -9.71 -7.36 13.23
C LEU A 139 -10.89 -7.55 14.19
N GLU A 140 -11.23 -6.54 15.00
CA GLU A 140 -12.44 -6.54 15.84
C GLU A 140 -13.72 -6.63 14.99
N GLU A 141 -13.81 -5.88 13.90
CA GLU A 141 -14.94 -5.95 12.97
C GLU A 141 -15.05 -7.34 12.33
N MET A 142 -13.92 -7.91 11.93
CA MET A 142 -13.85 -9.27 11.41
C MET A 142 -14.34 -10.31 12.44
N ALA A 143 -13.94 -10.16 13.70
CA ALA A 143 -14.34 -11.05 14.79
C ALA A 143 -15.82 -10.92 15.15
N ARG A 144 -16.41 -9.72 15.05
CA ARG A 144 -17.86 -9.49 15.25
C ARG A 144 -18.73 -10.20 14.23
N GLY A 145 -18.24 -10.28 12.98
CA GLY A 145 -18.94 -10.98 11.92
C GLY A 145 -20.17 -10.27 11.35
N ASP A 146 -20.39 -8.99 11.68
CA ASP A 146 -21.53 -8.20 11.20
C ASP A 146 -21.50 -8.07 9.66
N ILE A 147 -20.31 -7.99 9.09
CA ILE A 147 -20.04 -8.04 7.66
C ILE A 147 -18.80 -8.93 7.38
N PRO A 148 -18.71 -9.56 6.21
CA PRO A 148 -17.48 -10.26 5.83
C PRO A 148 -16.33 -9.27 5.61
N VAL A 149 -15.19 -9.49 6.30
CA VAL A 149 -14.00 -8.65 6.21
C VAL A 149 -12.81 -9.46 5.71
N VAL A 150 -12.00 -8.89 4.81
CA VAL A 150 -10.71 -9.43 4.39
C VAL A 150 -9.64 -8.33 4.49
N ILE A 151 -8.45 -8.70 4.96
CA ILE A 151 -7.31 -7.77 5.07
C ILE A 151 -6.22 -8.23 4.10
N GLY A 152 -5.83 -7.34 3.17
CA GLY A 152 -4.66 -7.49 2.32
C GLY A 152 -3.54 -6.57 2.80
N ARG A 153 -2.47 -7.14 3.37
CA ARG A 153 -1.35 -6.38 3.94
C ARG A 153 -0.14 -6.42 3.03
N ALA A 154 0.42 -5.26 2.74
CA ALA A 154 1.53 -5.09 1.81
C ALA A 154 2.79 -4.56 2.51
N PRO A 155 3.99 -5.02 2.12
CA PRO A 155 5.25 -4.45 2.60
C PRO A 155 5.53 -3.09 1.92
N GLU A 156 6.78 -2.67 1.85
CA GLU A 156 7.18 -1.44 1.17
C GLU A 156 6.90 -1.52 -0.34
N PHE A 157 6.44 -0.41 -0.91
CA PHE A 157 6.00 -0.34 -2.31
C PHE A 157 7.10 0.14 -3.27
N TYR A 158 7.03 -0.32 -4.51
CA TYR A 158 7.57 0.35 -5.68
C TYR A 158 6.57 0.20 -6.83
N GLY A 159 6.55 1.14 -7.77
CA GLY A 159 5.58 1.03 -8.85
C GLY A 159 5.48 2.24 -9.77
N PRO A 160 4.63 2.17 -10.80
CA PRO A 160 4.42 3.22 -11.76
C PRO A 160 3.63 4.40 -11.18
N GLY A 161 3.57 5.50 -11.91
CA GLY A 161 2.80 6.68 -11.53
C GLY A 161 3.37 7.43 -10.31
N GLN A 162 2.51 8.22 -9.66
CA GLN A 162 2.86 8.96 -8.45
C GLN A 162 2.57 8.11 -7.22
N THR A 163 3.58 7.84 -6.43
CA THR A 163 3.46 7.04 -5.21
C THR A 163 3.93 7.81 -3.99
N GLN A 164 3.47 7.40 -2.81
CA GLN A 164 4.01 7.87 -1.53
C GLN A 164 5.13 6.95 -1.02
N SER A 165 5.73 6.15 -1.89
CA SER A 165 6.81 5.23 -1.57
C SER A 165 8.13 5.97 -1.38
N VAL A 166 8.84 5.65 -0.29
CA VAL A 166 10.21 6.13 -0.06
C VAL A 166 11.15 5.59 -1.15
N THR A 167 10.98 4.34 -1.54
CA THR A 167 11.75 3.72 -2.63
C THR A 167 11.55 4.43 -3.97
N ASN A 168 10.30 4.76 -4.33
CA ASN A 168 10.07 5.57 -5.53
C ASN A 168 10.75 6.94 -5.42
N ALA A 169 10.50 7.69 -4.36
CA ALA A 169 11.02 9.05 -4.20
C ALA A 169 12.56 9.11 -4.23
N LEU A 170 13.24 8.15 -3.62
CA LEU A 170 14.68 8.17 -3.51
C LEU A 170 15.40 7.49 -4.69
N VAL A 171 14.85 6.41 -5.22
CA VAL A 171 15.52 5.63 -6.29
C VAL A 171 14.91 5.98 -7.65
N ILE A 172 13.63 5.72 -7.85
CA ILE A 172 12.98 5.78 -9.17
C ILE A 172 12.85 7.22 -9.66
N ASP A 173 12.33 8.13 -8.85
CA ASP A 173 12.14 9.54 -9.23
C ASP A 173 13.47 10.28 -9.37
N SER A 174 14.52 9.84 -8.65
CA SER A 174 15.87 10.32 -8.88
C SER A 174 16.36 9.93 -10.28
N LEU A 175 16.17 8.69 -10.71
CA LEU A 175 16.55 8.21 -12.04
C LEU A 175 15.74 8.90 -13.15
N LYS A 176 14.43 9.05 -12.98
CA LYS A 176 13.56 9.81 -13.90
C LYS A 176 14.04 11.25 -14.08
N ALA A 177 14.49 11.88 -13.00
CA ALA A 177 15.02 13.25 -13.01
C ALA A 177 16.50 13.36 -13.43
N GLY A 178 17.10 12.29 -13.93
CA GLY A 178 18.49 12.32 -14.36
C GLY A 178 19.53 12.31 -13.23
N ARG A 179 19.12 12.14 -11.98
CA ARG A 179 19.97 12.18 -10.79
C ARG A 179 20.41 10.78 -10.37
N LEU A 180 21.44 10.70 -9.52
CA LEU A 180 21.83 9.44 -8.89
C LEU A 180 20.73 8.96 -7.92
N PRO A 181 20.37 7.67 -7.94
CA PRO A 181 19.51 7.09 -6.93
C PRO A 181 20.13 7.20 -5.54
N ARG A 182 19.28 7.34 -4.55
CA ARG A 182 19.66 7.44 -3.15
C ARG A 182 18.99 6.31 -2.38
N VAL A 183 19.69 5.72 -1.43
CA VAL A 183 19.14 4.68 -0.56
C VAL A 183 19.21 5.15 0.90
N PRO A 184 18.17 4.93 1.70
CA PRO A 184 18.13 5.40 3.09
C PRO A 184 18.94 4.49 4.00
N VAL A 185 19.72 5.08 4.88
CA VAL A 185 20.46 4.53 6.02
C VAL A 185 21.54 3.53 5.64
N ARG A 186 21.17 2.39 5.05
CA ARG A 186 22.06 1.27 4.64
C ARG A 186 21.61 0.72 3.28
N ASP A 187 22.57 0.22 2.52
CA ASP A 187 22.33 -0.37 1.21
C ASP A 187 22.52 -1.90 1.16
N ASP A 188 22.97 -2.48 2.26
CA ASP A 188 23.29 -3.90 2.40
C ASP A 188 22.18 -4.71 3.13
N THR A 189 21.10 -4.08 3.55
CA THR A 189 19.95 -4.76 4.15
C THR A 189 19.02 -5.34 3.08
N LEU A 190 18.51 -6.55 3.34
CA LEU A 190 17.53 -7.22 2.49
C LEU A 190 16.18 -6.50 2.53
N ARG A 191 15.53 -6.36 1.38
CA ARG A 191 14.24 -5.68 1.26
C ARG A 191 13.21 -6.57 0.58
N THR A 192 12.03 -6.68 1.16
CA THR A 192 10.87 -7.18 0.45
C THR A 192 10.08 -5.98 -0.04
N LEU A 193 10.06 -5.79 -1.36
CA LEU A 193 9.30 -4.73 -2.01
C LEU A 193 8.16 -5.34 -2.81
N ILE A 194 6.98 -4.72 -2.77
CA ILE A 194 5.85 -5.15 -3.59
C ILE A 194 5.64 -4.21 -4.77
N TRP A 195 5.43 -4.79 -5.94
CA TRP A 195 4.97 -4.09 -7.13
C TRP A 195 3.52 -3.62 -6.94
N THR A 196 3.25 -2.32 -7.02
CA THR A 196 1.91 -1.79 -6.69
C THR A 196 0.76 -2.32 -7.56
N PRO A 197 0.94 -2.60 -8.87
CA PRO A 197 -0.09 -3.29 -9.65
C PRO A 197 -0.35 -4.71 -9.13
N ASP A 198 0.67 -5.46 -8.70
CA ASP A 198 0.46 -6.79 -8.10
C ASP A 198 -0.29 -6.71 -6.77
N ALA A 199 0.03 -5.73 -5.93
CA ALA A 199 -0.71 -5.50 -4.70
C ALA A 199 -2.20 -5.26 -4.97
N SER A 200 -2.51 -4.49 -6.00
CA SER A 200 -3.88 -4.17 -6.41
C SER A 200 -4.60 -5.37 -7.02
N ARG A 201 -3.93 -6.14 -7.90
CA ARG A 201 -4.46 -7.39 -8.47
C ARG A 201 -4.76 -8.42 -7.37
N ALA A 202 -3.84 -8.54 -6.41
CA ALA A 202 -4.01 -9.44 -5.28
C ALA A 202 -5.18 -9.03 -4.38
N LEU A 203 -5.35 -7.73 -4.12
CA LEU A 203 -6.50 -7.21 -3.36
C LEU A 203 -7.83 -7.48 -4.10
N ALA A 204 -7.85 -7.32 -5.43
CA ALA A 204 -9.01 -7.66 -6.25
C ALA A 204 -9.36 -9.15 -6.16
N ALA A 205 -8.35 -10.03 -6.24
CA ALA A 205 -8.53 -11.47 -6.10
C ALA A 205 -9.08 -11.83 -4.72
N LEU A 206 -8.54 -11.26 -3.64
CA LEU A 206 -9.03 -11.47 -2.27
C LEU A 206 -10.48 -11.01 -2.11
N GLY A 207 -10.82 -9.82 -2.59
CA GLY A 207 -12.17 -9.28 -2.47
C GLY A 207 -13.22 -10.11 -3.21
N ASN A 208 -12.83 -10.82 -4.27
CA ASN A 208 -13.73 -11.65 -5.08
C ASN A 208 -13.63 -13.15 -4.75
N ALA A 209 -12.83 -13.57 -3.76
CA ALA A 209 -12.74 -14.95 -3.29
C ALA A 209 -13.53 -15.11 -1.97
N PRO A 210 -14.69 -15.79 -1.95
CA PRO A 210 -15.53 -15.90 -0.76
C PRO A 210 -14.82 -16.52 0.44
N ASP A 211 -13.92 -17.47 0.22
CA ASP A 211 -13.14 -18.17 1.25
C ASP A 211 -11.92 -17.39 1.75
N ALA A 212 -11.62 -16.23 1.16
CA ALA A 212 -10.57 -15.33 1.63
C ALA A 212 -11.01 -14.47 2.82
N TYR A 213 -12.32 -14.28 3.01
CA TYR A 213 -12.87 -13.49 4.10
C TYR A 213 -12.67 -14.15 5.46
N GLY A 214 -12.66 -13.34 6.53
CA GLY A 214 -12.36 -13.78 7.89
C GLY A 214 -10.86 -13.99 8.14
N LYS A 215 -9.98 -13.48 7.28
CA LYS A 215 -8.53 -13.70 7.33
C LYS A 215 -7.73 -12.45 6.98
N THR A 216 -6.50 -12.42 7.50
CA THR A 216 -5.44 -11.52 7.02
C THR A 216 -4.57 -12.27 6.02
N TRP A 217 -4.20 -11.60 4.96
CA TRP A 217 -3.33 -12.09 3.91
C TRP A 217 -2.17 -11.13 3.69
N HIS A 218 -0.96 -11.64 3.71
CA HIS A 218 0.18 -10.94 3.16
C HIS A 218 0.13 -10.98 1.63
N LEU A 219 0.12 -9.81 1.00
CA LEU A 219 0.04 -9.71 -0.46
C LEU A 219 1.33 -10.23 -1.11
N PRO A 220 1.24 -10.86 -2.29
CA PRO A 220 2.34 -11.64 -2.86
C PRO A 220 3.50 -10.76 -3.31
N CYS A 221 4.70 -11.16 -2.92
CA CYS A 221 5.96 -10.54 -3.28
C CYS A 221 6.90 -11.57 -3.93
N CYS A 222 7.92 -11.09 -4.64
CA CYS A 222 9.02 -11.94 -5.08
C CYS A 222 9.69 -12.63 -3.88
N ASP A 223 10.09 -13.89 -4.05
CA ASP A 223 10.84 -14.63 -3.03
C ASP A 223 12.30 -14.18 -2.99
N ASP A 224 12.84 -13.75 -4.13
CA ASP A 224 14.12 -13.06 -4.17
C ASP A 224 14.02 -11.73 -3.43
N ARG A 225 14.83 -11.58 -2.41
CA ARG A 225 14.90 -10.35 -1.60
C ARG A 225 16.22 -9.66 -1.88
N PRO A 226 16.23 -8.65 -2.76
CA PRO A 226 17.46 -7.92 -3.04
C PRO A 226 17.86 -7.10 -1.81
N THR A 227 19.17 -6.87 -1.66
CA THR A 227 19.61 -5.75 -0.85
C THR A 227 19.19 -4.44 -1.52
N TYR A 228 19.14 -3.34 -0.76
CA TYR A 228 18.83 -2.04 -1.35
C TYR A 228 19.82 -1.65 -2.45
N ARG A 229 21.11 -2.02 -2.29
CA ARG A 229 22.16 -1.88 -3.31
C ARG A 229 21.79 -2.62 -4.60
N GLN A 230 21.43 -3.89 -4.49
CA GLN A 230 21.04 -4.71 -5.64
C GLN A 230 19.80 -4.13 -6.35
N PHE A 231 18.79 -3.65 -5.59
CA PHE A 231 17.64 -2.99 -6.17
C PHE A 231 18.02 -1.70 -6.91
N ALA A 232 18.88 -0.86 -6.32
CA ALA A 232 19.38 0.36 -6.96
C ALA A 232 20.17 0.08 -8.24
N VAL A 233 20.99 -1.00 -8.26
CA VAL A 233 21.71 -1.47 -9.46
C VAL A 233 20.72 -1.88 -10.55
N MET A 234 19.73 -2.73 -10.24
CA MET A 234 18.69 -3.14 -11.19
C MET A 234 17.91 -1.94 -11.74
N ALA A 235 17.63 -0.96 -10.90
CA ALA A 235 16.95 0.27 -11.32
C ALA A 235 17.83 1.10 -12.29
N CYS A 236 19.12 1.27 -12.00
CA CYS A 236 20.05 1.93 -12.92
C CYS A 236 20.10 1.23 -14.28
N GLU A 237 20.24 -0.10 -14.30
CA GLU A 237 20.27 -0.90 -15.52
C GLU A 237 19.00 -0.74 -16.35
N ALA A 238 17.81 -0.81 -15.72
CA ALA A 238 16.53 -0.62 -16.39
C ALA A 238 16.39 0.78 -17.02
N PHE A 239 17.02 1.80 -16.42
CA PHE A 239 17.06 3.16 -16.94
C PHE A 239 18.25 3.42 -17.88
N GLY A 240 19.02 2.40 -18.27
CA GLY A 240 20.17 2.52 -19.18
C GLY A 240 21.33 3.32 -18.59
N ARG A 241 21.51 3.31 -17.28
CA ARG A 241 22.54 4.06 -16.56
C ARG A 241 23.59 3.14 -15.95
N LYS A 242 24.81 3.67 -15.80
CA LYS A 242 25.85 2.95 -15.06
C LYS A 242 25.41 2.76 -13.59
N PRO A 243 25.56 1.54 -13.03
CA PRO A 243 25.24 1.28 -11.63
C PRO A 243 26.00 2.22 -10.68
N SER A 244 25.27 3.08 -10.00
CA SER A 244 25.81 3.98 -8.98
C SER A 244 24.68 4.47 -8.10
N HIS A 245 24.95 4.72 -6.81
CA HIS A 245 23.97 5.30 -5.88
C HIS A 245 24.67 5.98 -4.71
N THR A 246 23.92 6.74 -3.94
CA THR A 246 24.39 7.40 -2.72
C THR A 246 23.62 6.88 -1.51
N VAL A 247 24.32 6.52 -0.44
CA VAL A 247 23.70 6.15 0.84
C VAL A 247 23.46 7.40 1.66
N LEU A 248 22.19 7.70 1.96
CA LEU A 248 21.80 8.76 2.88
C LEU A 248 21.95 8.27 4.32
N ARG A 249 23.10 8.54 4.94
CA ARG A 249 23.36 8.12 6.31
C ARG A 249 22.33 8.70 7.29
N ARG A 250 22.03 7.97 8.36
CA ARG A 250 21.04 8.37 9.38
C ARG A 250 21.21 9.83 9.86
N TRP A 251 22.46 10.25 10.13
CA TRP A 251 22.73 11.62 10.55
C TRP A 251 22.35 12.67 9.50
N MET A 252 22.57 12.37 8.19
CA MET A 252 22.17 13.26 7.08
C MET A 252 20.65 13.43 7.03
N MET A 253 19.90 12.33 7.16
CA MET A 253 18.44 12.36 7.16
C MET A 253 17.89 13.05 8.42
N THR A 254 18.56 12.89 9.56
CA THR A 254 18.22 13.59 10.81
C THR A 254 18.44 15.08 10.66
N ALA A 255 19.58 15.50 10.12
CA ALA A 255 19.89 16.91 9.85
C ALA A 255 18.91 17.53 8.82
N ALA A 256 18.56 16.82 7.74
CA ALA A 256 17.56 17.26 6.79
C ALA A 256 16.19 17.52 7.45
N GLY A 257 15.81 16.75 8.45
CA GLY A 257 14.59 16.95 9.23
C GLY A 257 14.54 18.26 10.05
N LEU A 258 15.65 18.95 10.23
CA LEU A 258 15.67 20.28 10.85
C LEU A 258 15.15 21.37 9.89
N PHE A 259 15.31 21.15 8.58
CA PHE A 259 15.00 22.13 7.54
C PHE A 259 13.79 21.72 6.66
N SER A 260 13.36 20.46 6.71
CA SER A 260 12.26 19.93 5.91
C SER A 260 11.24 19.20 6.76
N PRO A 261 9.97 19.67 6.80
CA PRO A 261 8.89 18.96 7.47
C PRO A 261 8.74 17.53 6.95
N GLN A 262 8.84 17.31 5.63
CA GLN A 262 8.72 15.98 5.00
C GLN A 262 9.84 15.03 5.48
N ALA A 263 11.07 15.51 5.57
CA ALA A 263 12.19 14.72 6.11
C ALA A 263 12.01 14.40 7.60
N ARG A 264 11.37 15.30 8.35
CA ARG A 264 11.04 15.08 9.78
C ARG A 264 10.02 13.95 9.92
N GLU A 265 9.00 13.92 9.08
CA GLU A 265 7.96 12.89 9.08
C GLU A 265 8.48 11.48 8.73
N ILE A 266 9.59 11.39 7.98
CA ILE A 266 10.21 10.12 7.61
C ILE A 266 11.10 9.56 8.73
N ARG A 267 11.54 10.39 9.69
CA ARG A 267 12.52 9.98 10.73
C ARG A 267 12.07 8.77 11.54
N GLU A 268 10.80 8.66 11.87
CA GLU A 268 10.27 7.51 12.63
C GLU A 268 10.36 6.18 11.85
N LEU A 269 10.49 6.25 10.52
CA LEU A 269 10.61 5.08 9.66
C LEU A 269 12.06 4.63 9.47
N LEU A 270 13.06 5.43 9.89
CA LEU A 270 14.47 5.12 9.66
C LEU A 270 14.94 3.78 10.25
N PRO A 271 14.47 3.35 11.44
CA PRO A 271 14.86 2.06 11.99
C PRO A 271 14.54 0.88 11.07
N ARG A 272 13.50 0.99 10.23
CA ARG A 272 13.14 -0.05 9.24
C ARG A 272 14.21 -0.25 8.16
N TYR A 273 15.07 0.74 7.94
CA TYR A 273 16.15 0.71 6.95
C TYR A 273 17.50 0.29 7.56
N GLU A 274 17.56 0.11 8.88
CA GLU A 274 18.74 -0.37 9.59
C GLU A 274 18.83 -1.90 9.64
N GLN A 275 17.70 -2.58 9.42
CA GLN A 275 17.54 -4.03 9.52
C GLN A 275 16.97 -4.60 8.21
N ASP A 276 17.13 -5.90 8.03
CA ASP A 276 16.44 -6.63 6.98
C ASP A 276 14.92 -6.49 7.16
N GLN A 277 14.22 -6.34 6.05
CA GLN A 277 12.75 -6.31 6.01
C GLN A 277 12.26 -7.54 5.26
N LEU A 278 12.03 -8.61 6.02
CA LEU A 278 11.63 -9.90 5.50
C LEU A 278 10.12 -10.06 5.67
N PHE A 279 9.43 -10.31 4.57
CA PHE A 279 7.97 -10.43 4.55
C PHE A 279 7.59 -11.72 3.84
N ASP A 280 6.83 -12.58 4.53
CA ASP A 280 6.34 -13.84 3.98
C ASP A 280 4.96 -13.66 3.34
N SER A 281 4.79 -14.16 2.14
CA SER A 281 3.52 -14.19 1.42
C SER A 281 3.14 -15.61 0.95
N THR A 282 3.68 -16.61 1.60
CA THR A 282 3.48 -18.03 1.24
C THR A 282 2.02 -18.42 1.32
N ARG A 283 1.28 -17.95 2.34
CA ARG A 283 -0.16 -18.23 2.51
C ARG A 283 -0.98 -17.79 1.29
N PHE A 284 -0.72 -16.59 0.77
CA PHE A 284 -1.38 -16.09 -0.43
C PHE A 284 -1.04 -16.94 -1.66
N LYS A 285 0.26 -17.21 -1.88
CA LYS A 285 0.73 -18.00 -3.05
C LYS A 285 0.19 -19.42 -3.06
N GLN A 286 0.08 -20.05 -1.89
CA GLN A 286 -0.54 -21.37 -1.77
C GLN A 286 -2.04 -21.34 -2.14
N ARG A 287 -2.75 -20.28 -1.75
CA ARG A 287 -4.18 -20.15 -2.06
C ARG A 287 -4.44 -19.75 -3.52
N PHE A 288 -3.55 -18.98 -4.11
CA PHE A 288 -3.65 -18.48 -5.48
C PHE A 288 -2.41 -18.90 -6.31
N PRO A 289 -2.22 -20.20 -6.59
CA PRO A 289 -0.99 -20.70 -7.24
C PRO A 289 -0.81 -20.19 -8.68
N ALA A 290 -1.89 -19.76 -9.34
CA ALA A 290 -1.84 -19.17 -10.67
C ALA A 290 -1.57 -17.66 -10.67
N PHE A 291 -1.36 -17.04 -9.47
CA PHE A 291 -1.03 -15.63 -9.39
C PHE A 291 0.46 -15.43 -9.69
N GLU A 292 0.75 -14.81 -10.82
CA GLU A 292 2.11 -14.48 -11.24
C GLU A 292 2.57 -13.17 -10.58
N VAL A 293 3.64 -13.25 -9.79
CA VAL A 293 4.28 -12.08 -9.19
C VAL A 293 5.28 -11.48 -10.18
N THR A 294 5.17 -10.19 -10.41
CA THR A 294 6.04 -9.46 -11.33
C THR A 294 7.48 -9.39 -10.77
N PRO A 295 8.49 -9.93 -11.48
CA PRO A 295 9.89 -9.80 -11.07
C PRO A 295 10.35 -8.34 -11.02
N TYR A 296 11.28 -8.01 -10.12
CA TYR A 296 11.76 -6.62 -9.93
C TYR A 296 12.24 -5.97 -11.23
N ARG A 297 13.02 -6.66 -12.05
CA ARG A 297 13.51 -6.14 -13.33
C ARG A 297 12.35 -5.78 -14.27
N GLN A 298 11.36 -6.64 -14.38
CA GLN A 298 10.19 -6.41 -15.23
C GLN A 298 9.38 -5.20 -14.77
N GLY A 299 9.18 -5.05 -13.46
CA GLY A 299 8.50 -3.87 -12.88
C GLY A 299 9.27 -2.58 -13.13
N LEU A 300 10.59 -2.59 -12.97
CA LEU A 300 11.45 -1.43 -13.23
C LEU A 300 11.48 -1.04 -14.72
N GLU A 301 11.51 -2.01 -15.63
CA GLU A 301 11.41 -1.79 -17.08
C GLU A 301 10.04 -1.22 -17.47
N ALA A 302 8.96 -1.69 -16.83
CA ALA A 302 7.62 -1.13 -17.03
C ALA A 302 7.57 0.35 -16.63
N ILE A 303 8.12 0.71 -15.47
CA ILE A 303 8.22 2.12 -15.04
C ILE A 303 9.02 2.95 -16.05
N ARG A 304 10.13 2.40 -16.57
CA ARG A 304 10.95 3.13 -17.55
C ARG A 304 10.19 3.40 -18.85
N ARG A 305 9.40 2.42 -19.33
CA ARG A 305 8.58 2.58 -20.55
C ARG A 305 7.48 3.63 -20.42
N GLU A 306 6.91 3.78 -19.23
CA GLU A 306 5.89 4.82 -18.94
C GLU A 306 6.50 6.20 -18.65
N SER A 307 7.82 6.27 -18.52
CA SER A 307 8.51 7.53 -18.25
C SER A 307 8.88 8.21 -19.56
N PRO A 308 8.58 9.51 -19.74
CA PRO A 308 8.88 10.27 -20.94
C PRO A 308 10.40 10.36 -21.20
#